data_e8d012a94408fea5f0a56614776ff6f4
#
_entry.id   e8d012a94408fea5f0a56614776ff6f4
#
_cell.length_a   1.000
_cell.length_b   1.000
_cell.length_c   1.000
_cell.angle_alpha   90.00
_cell.angle_beta   90.00
_cell.angle_gamma   90.00
#
_symmetry.space_group_name_H-M   'P 1'
#
loop_
_entity.id
_entity.type
_entity.pdbx_description
1 polymer ?
#
loop_
_entity_poly.entity_id
_entity_poly.type
_entity_poly.pdbx_seq_one_letter_code
_entity_poly.pdbx_strand_id
1 'polypeptide(L)'
;ELGELEKELERVCKKVFGATMFNFACLMNNAYRDNETPHVHYHFVPRYKNELKLFGKIYKDKHFGYNFWKWSLNKFKRQKDIFTKDERLKIFEMMKDEFNYNK
;
A
#
# COMPACT_ATOMS: atom_id res chain seq x y z
N GLU A 1 -12.82 -2.72 15.02
CA GLU A 1 -11.91 -1.58 14.81
C GLU A 1 -10.97 -1.78 13.64
N LEU A 2 -10.26 -2.91 13.59
CA LEU A 2 -9.38 -3.19 12.48
C LEU A 2 -10.15 -3.28 11.16
N GLY A 3 -11.33 -3.89 11.17
CA GLY A 3 -12.17 -3.97 9.99
C GLY A 3 -12.66 -2.61 9.51
N GLU A 4 -12.95 -1.71 10.42
CA GLU A 4 -13.35 -0.34 10.09
C GLU A 4 -12.20 0.45 9.50
N LEU A 5 -11.01 0.29 10.06
CA LEU A 5 -9.80 0.94 9.54
C LEU A 5 -9.47 0.45 8.13
N GLU A 6 -9.55 -0.86 7.91
CA GLU A 6 -9.32 -1.47 6.61
C GLU A 6 -10.29 -0.93 5.56
N LYS A 7 -11.59 -0.87 5.89
CA LYS A 7 -12.61 -0.32 4.99
C LYS A 7 -12.31 1.13 4.63
N GLU A 8 -11.92 1.92 5.61
CA GLU A 8 -11.64 3.33 5.37
C GLU A 8 -10.39 3.52 4.52
N LEU A 9 -9.34 2.72 4.74
CA LEU A 9 -8.15 2.75 3.90
C LEU A 9 -8.48 2.38 2.45
N GLU A 10 -9.31 1.36 2.25
CA GLU A 10 -9.76 0.97 0.92
C GLU A 10 -10.54 2.09 0.24
N ARG A 11 -11.47 2.70 0.97
CA ARG A 11 -12.29 3.80 0.45
C ARG A 11 -11.42 4.97 0.01
N VAL A 12 -10.49 5.37 0.86
CA VAL A 12 -9.60 6.50 0.60
C VAL A 12 -8.72 6.23 -0.62
N CYS A 13 -8.12 5.06 -0.69
CA CYS A 13 -7.24 4.72 -1.81
C CYS A 13 -8.00 4.60 -3.13
N LYS A 14 -9.24 4.10 -3.10
CA LYS A 14 -10.09 4.06 -4.29
C LYS A 14 -10.45 5.46 -4.76
N LYS A 15 -10.87 6.31 -3.84
CA LYS A 15 -11.34 7.66 -4.16
C LYS A 15 -10.22 8.57 -4.61
N VAL A 16 -9.12 8.59 -3.88
CA VAL A 16 -8.03 9.54 -4.12
C VAL A 16 -7.11 9.06 -5.25
N PHE A 17 -6.81 7.79 -5.31
CA PHE A 17 -5.80 7.26 -6.23
C PHE A 17 -6.34 6.28 -7.28
N GLY A 18 -7.59 5.88 -7.17
CA GLY A 18 -8.17 4.94 -8.13
C GLY A 18 -7.68 3.50 -7.98
N ALA A 19 -7.31 3.10 -6.77
CA ALA A 19 -6.89 1.73 -6.50
C ALA A 19 -8.01 0.74 -6.85
N THR A 20 -7.63 -0.43 -7.36
CA THR A 20 -8.57 -1.44 -7.87
C THR A 20 -8.75 -2.60 -6.89
N MET A 21 -7.65 -3.07 -6.30
CA MET A 21 -7.70 -4.16 -5.33
C MET A 21 -6.68 -3.90 -4.23
N PHE A 22 -6.71 -4.74 -3.19
CA PHE A 22 -5.85 -4.54 -2.03
C PHE A 22 -5.25 -5.87 -1.58
N ASN A 23 -3.99 -5.82 -1.16
CA ASN A 23 -3.36 -6.93 -0.44
C ASN A 23 -3.22 -6.51 1.02
N PHE A 24 -3.73 -7.31 1.93
CA PHE A 24 -3.73 -7.02 3.35
C PHE A 24 -3.28 -8.27 4.11
N ALA A 25 -2.24 -8.14 4.92
CA ALA A 25 -1.71 -9.28 5.66
C ALA A 25 -0.96 -8.85 6.91
N CYS A 26 -0.92 -9.75 7.88
CA CYS A 26 -0.09 -9.62 9.08
C CYS A 26 1.07 -10.60 8.94
N LEU A 27 2.29 -10.08 8.83
CA LEU A 27 3.49 -10.88 8.63
C LEU A 27 4.50 -10.56 9.72
N MET A 28 4.96 -11.59 10.46
CA MET A 28 5.93 -11.44 11.54
C MET A 28 7.16 -12.34 11.37
N ASN A 29 7.25 -13.02 10.24
CA ASN A 29 8.28 -14.03 10.03
C ASN A 29 9.72 -13.50 10.09
N ASN A 30 9.95 -12.24 9.73
CA ASN A 30 11.29 -11.65 9.81
C ASN A 30 11.77 -11.51 11.26
N ALA A 31 10.88 -11.16 12.18
CA ALA A 31 11.23 -11.05 13.59
C ALA A 31 11.68 -12.42 14.15
N TYR A 32 10.99 -13.48 13.80
CA TYR A 32 11.35 -14.82 14.22
C TYR A 32 12.66 -15.30 13.58
N ARG A 33 12.85 -15.01 12.29
CA ARG A 33 14.08 -15.36 11.58
C ARG A 33 15.30 -14.64 12.17
N ASP A 34 15.14 -13.36 12.48
CA ASP A 34 16.24 -12.48 12.89
C ASP A 34 16.38 -12.39 14.41
N ASN A 35 15.67 -13.25 15.15
CA ASN A 35 15.72 -13.32 16.60
C ASN A 35 15.35 -12.01 17.30
N GLU A 36 14.45 -11.26 16.70
CA GLU A 36 13.91 -10.04 17.26
C GLU A 36 12.62 -10.33 18.02
N THR A 37 12.19 -9.37 18.87
CA THR A 37 10.92 -9.49 19.57
C THR A 37 9.77 -9.33 18.57
N PRO A 38 8.94 -10.38 18.36
CA PRO A 38 7.82 -10.26 17.44
C PRO A 38 6.76 -9.27 17.95
N HIS A 39 6.17 -8.52 17.03
CA HIS A 39 5.04 -7.67 17.35
C HIS A 39 4.05 -7.72 16.20
N VAL A 40 2.78 -7.44 16.50
CA VAL A 40 1.73 -7.43 15.49
C VAL A 40 1.89 -6.21 14.59
N HIS A 41 2.00 -6.44 13.29
CA HIS A 41 1.96 -5.38 12.31
C HIS A 41 1.27 -5.88 11.04
N TYR A 42 0.69 -4.95 10.29
CA TYR A 42 -0.07 -5.27 9.09
C TYR A 42 0.52 -4.56 7.89
N HIS A 43 0.51 -5.27 6.77
CA HIS A 43 0.87 -4.71 5.48
C HIS A 43 -0.41 -4.42 4.71
N PHE A 44 -0.53 -3.22 4.19
CA PHE A 44 -1.64 -2.80 3.35
C PHE A 44 -1.07 -2.27 2.04
N VAL A 45 -1.36 -2.97 0.95
CA VAL A 45 -0.80 -2.62 -0.36
C VAL A 45 -1.94 -2.39 -1.36
N PRO A 46 -2.23 -1.14 -1.72
CA PRO A 46 -3.19 -0.87 -2.78
C PRO A 46 -2.60 -1.27 -4.13
N ARG A 47 -3.44 -1.87 -4.95
CA ARG A 47 -3.04 -2.37 -6.26
C ARG A 47 -3.85 -1.68 -7.35
N TYR A 48 -3.25 -1.48 -8.52
CA TYR A 48 -3.81 -0.64 -9.56
C TYR A 48 -3.91 -1.38 -10.89
N LYS A 49 -5.14 -1.52 -11.40
CA LYS A 49 -5.38 -2.03 -12.74
C LYS A 49 -5.01 -0.97 -13.79
N ASN A 50 -5.36 0.28 -13.52
CA ASN A 50 -5.08 1.40 -14.40
C ASN A 50 -3.90 2.21 -13.89
N GLU A 51 -3.26 2.97 -14.76
CA GLU A 51 -2.14 3.81 -14.36
C GLU A 51 -2.56 4.86 -13.35
N LEU A 52 -1.75 5.06 -12.32
CA LEU A 52 -1.89 6.15 -11.36
C LEU A 52 -1.06 7.32 -11.86
N LYS A 53 -1.71 8.44 -12.13
CA LYS A 53 -1.03 9.68 -12.54
C LYS A 53 -1.04 10.66 -11.38
N LEU A 54 0.14 11.07 -10.93
CA LEU A 54 0.26 11.92 -9.75
C LEU A 54 1.54 12.73 -9.85
N PHE A 55 1.45 14.05 -9.61
CA PHE A 55 2.59 14.97 -9.65
C PHE A 55 3.36 14.93 -10.98
N GLY A 56 2.66 14.75 -12.10
CA GLY A 56 3.28 14.63 -13.41
C GLY A 56 4.00 13.31 -13.64
N LYS A 57 3.87 12.37 -12.74
CA LYS A 57 4.48 11.03 -12.84
C LYS A 57 3.41 9.97 -13.07
N ILE A 58 3.81 8.87 -13.68
CA ILE A 58 2.92 7.73 -13.96
C ILE A 58 3.46 6.53 -13.22
N TYR A 59 2.61 5.95 -12.34
CA TYR A 59 2.87 4.68 -11.68
C TYR A 59 2.06 3.59 -12.36
N LYS A 60 2.72 2.48 -12.69
CA LYS A 60 2.09 1.32 -13.30
C LYS A 60 2.34 0.10 -12.43
N ASP A 61 1.28 -0.56 -12.00
CA ASP A 61 1.39 -1.81 -11.26
C ASP A 61 1.60 -2.96 -12.25
N LYS A 62 2.85 -3.30 -12.51
CA LYS A 62 3.25 -4.29 -13.51
C LYS A 62 2.78 -5.70 -13.20
N HIS A 63 2.50 -5.98 -11.94
CA HIS A 63 2.12 -7.32 -11.49
C HIS A 63 0.69 -7.35 -10.95
N PHE A 64 -0.16 -6.48 -11.47
CA PHE A 64 -1.57 -6.45 -11.06
C PHE A 64 -2.20 -7.83 -11.28
N GLY A 65 -2.95 -8.29 -10.29
CA GLY A 65 -3.54 -9.63 -10.30
C GLY A 65 -2.71 -10.67 -9.58
N TYR A 66 -1.44 -10.37 -9.29
CA TYR A 66 -0.57 -11.23 -8.51
C TYR A 66 -0.49 -10.73 -7.08
N ASN A 67 -0.32 -11.66 -6.16
CA ASN A 67 -0.10 -11.38 -4.76
C ASN A 67 1.23 -10.65 -4.58
N PHE A 68 1.22 -9.51 -3.88
CA PHE A 68 2.41 -8.69 -3.66
C PHE A 68 3.57 -9.51 -3.07
N TRP A 69 3.28 -10.32 -2.05
CA TRP A 69 4.33 -11.08 -1.35
C TRP A 69 4.90 -12.19 -2.23
N LYS A 70 4.11 -12.74 -3.11
CA LYS A 70 4.56 -13.78 -4.04
C LYS A 70 5.64 -13.26 -4.98
N TRP A 71 5.40 -12.11 -5.60
CA TRP A 71 6.37 -11.58 -6.55
C TRP A 71 7.51 -10.83 -5.88
N SER A 72 7.32 -10.23 -4.71
CA SER A 72 8.37 -9.51 -4.01
C SER A 72 9.43 -10.44 -3.40
N LEU A 73 9.08 -11.70 -3.15
CA LEU A 73 9.98 -12.69 -2.54
C LEU A 73 10.76 -13.51 -3.57
N ASN A 74 10.34 -13.49 -4.83
CA ASN A 74 10.85 -14.42 -5.83
C ASN A 74 11.59 -13.74 -6.98
N LYS A 75 11.21 -14.09 -8.18
CA LYS A 75 11.92 -13.74 -9.42
C LYS A 75 11.59 -12.36 -9.95
N PHE A 76 10.55 -11.72 -9.43
CA PHE A 76 10.12 -10.43 -9.94
C PHE A 76 10.97 -9.33 -9.33
N LYS A 77 11.45 -8.43 -10.15
CA LYS A 77 12.15 -7.26 -9.67
C LYS A 77 11.17 -6.33 -8.99
N ARG A 78 11.56 -5.85 -7.81
CA ARG A 78 10.77 -4.86 -7.08
C ARG A 78 10.67 -3.59 -7.90
N GLN A 79 9.49 -3.00 -7.98
CA GLN A 79 9.31 -1.73 -8.66
C GLN A 79 10.05 -0.63 -7.90
N LYS A 80 10.73 0.22 -8.65
CA LYS A 80 11.42 1.36 -8.07
C LYS A 80 10.39 2.38 -7.61
N ASP A 81 10.63 2.97 -6.43
CA ASP A 81 9.84 4.09 -5.93
C ASP A 81 10.09 5.31 -6.81
N ILE A 82 9.04 5.84 -7.41
CA ILE A 82 9.14 7.00 -8.32
C ILE A 82 8.86 8.33 -7.63
N PHE A 83 8.37 8.30 -6.39
CA PHE A 83 8.01 9.52 -5.68
C PHE A 83 9.11 9.99 -4.76
N THR A 84 9.32 11.31 -4.70
CA THR A 84 10.25 11.93 -3.77
C THR A 84 9.68 11.92 -2.35
N LYS A 85 10.51 12.23 -1.37
CA LYS A 85 10.07 12.34 0.02
C LYS A 85 8.97 13.39 0.16
N ASP A 86 9.11 14.54 -0.49
CA ASP A 86 8.10 15.61 -0.43
C ASP A 86 6.80 15.16 -1.09
N GLU A 87 6.88 14.45 -2.19
CA GLU A 87 5.70 13.90 -2.86
C GLU A 87 5.00 12.87 -1.98
N ARG A 88 5.74 12.01 -1.29
CA ARG A 88 5.16 11.06 -0.35
C ARG A 88 4.43 11.76 0.81
N LEU A 89 4.98 12.87 1.30
CA LEU A 89 4.31 13.68 2.32
C LEU A 89 3.00 14.27 1.78
N LYS A 90 2.99 14.73 0.54
CA LYS A 90 1.77 15.22 -0.10
C LYS A 90 0.74 14.13 -0.26
N ILE A 91 1.16 12.93 -0.63
CA ILE A 91 0.27 11.76 -0.70
C ILE A 91 -0.36 11.49 0.67
N PHE A 92 0.44 11.52 1.72
CA PHE A 92 -0.04 11.35 3.09
C PHE A 92 -1.09 12.40 3.45
N GLU A 93 -0.84 13.66 3.12
CA GLU A 93 -1.80 14.74 3.40
C GLU A 93 -3.10 14.56 2.62
N MET A 94 -3.01 14.15 1.35
CA MET A 94 -4.20 13.87 0.54
C MET A 94 -5.05 12.76 1.16
N MET A 95 -4.42 11.70 1.64
CA MET A 95 -5.11 10.60 2.31
C MET A 95 -5.72 11.07 3.62
N LYS A 96 -4.96 11.83 4.41
CA LYS A 96 -5.39 12.34 5.70
C LYS A 96 -6.63 13.24 5.56
N ASP A 97 -6.64 14.11 4.55
CA ASP A 97 -7.76 15.02 4.31
C ASP A 97 -9.04 14.27 3.94
N GLU A 98 -8.91 13.16 3.24
CA GLU A 98 -10.06 12.33 2.86
C GLU A 98 -10.50 11.39 3.98
N PHE A 99 -9.59 11.07 4.89
CA PHE A 99 -9.82 10.09 5.95
C PHE A 99 -10.82 10.61 6.98
N ASN A 100 -11.85 9.85 7.29
CA ASN A 100 -12.89 10.26 8.24
C ASN A 100 -13.16 9.23 9.33
N TYR A 101 -12.13 8.48 9.70
CA TYR A 101 -12.24 7.39 10.67
C TYR A 101 -12.81 7.83 12.03
N ASN A 102 -12.47 9.02 12.46
CA ASN A 102 -12.88 9.55 13.77
C ASN A 102 -13.92 10.68 13.69
N LYS A 103 -14.65 10.76 12.61
CA LYS A 103 -15.70 11.79 12.45
C LYS A 103 -17.07 11.26 12.83
#